data_63425ac709bc660a002125d32f692c1d
#
_entry.id   63425ac709bc660a002125d32f692c1d
#
_cell.length_a   1.000
_cell.length_b   1.000
_cell.length_c   1.000
_cell.angle_alpha   90.00
_cell.angle_beta   90.00
_cell.angle_gamma   90.00
#
_symmetry.space_group_name_H-M   'P 1'
#
loop_
_entity.id
_entity.type
_entity.pdbx_description
1 polymer ?
#
loop_
_entity_poly.entity_id
_entity_poly.type
_entity_poly.pdbx_seq_one_letter_code
_entity_poly.pdbx_strand_id
1 'polypeptide(L)'
;MNDLGEIFRKLDKLRPILEQTLHGWTPPQIIAIGTESSGKSTVLERLAMMSIFPRSENMCTRLPIHVHLRRTPVPCMPRLVVTNTRTKMVEKEYFISVDSGHVDVQQEMNEVLKRYNNGYVTGVIDNVIIELFISNADVPCLDLVDMPGLIQNAADNEPENIKSATRTLLLNYIDMYKDRSIYLGVIPAGTSLRSDIAFSLIKEKNLQVCHLMCTYTPFTLTQCHYRIRLLG
;
A
#
# COMPACT_ATOMS: atom_id res chain seq x y z
N MET A 1 -8.36 4.79 19.76
CA MET A 1 -8.17 5.49 18.48
C MET A 1 -7.53 6.88 18.63
N ASN A 2 -7.64 7.53 19.79
CA ASN A 2 -7.10 8.89 20.01
C ASN A 2 -5.56 8.98 19.99
N ASP A 3 -4.86 7.91 20.38
CA ASP A 3 -3.39 7.93 20.52
C ASP A 3 -2.64 8.07 19.20
N LEU A 4 -3.08 7.38 18.14
CA LEU A 4 -2.38 7.40 16.85
C LEU A 4 -2.43 8.78 16.18
N GLY A 5 -3.61 9.40 16.19
CA GLY A 5 -3.80 10.75 15.65
C GLY A 5 -3.01 11.82 16.43
N GLU A 6 -2.84 11.63 17.75
CA GLU A 6 -2.02 12.52 18.57
C GLU A 6 -0.53 12.35 18.27
N ILE A 7 -0.07 11.12 18.08
CA ILE A 7 1.32 10.83 17.67
C ILE A 7 1.62 11.50 16.34
N PHE A 8 0.76 11.34 15.34
CA PHE A 8 0.94 11.99 14.03
C PHE A 8 0.96 13.52 14.14
N ARG A 9 0.10 14.12 14.94
CA ARG A 9 0.13 15.58 15.17
C ARG A 9 1.43 16.07 15.79
N LYS A 10 2.06 15.28 16.67
CA LYS A 10 3.38 15.61 17.22
C LYS A 10 4.49 15.49 16.18
N LEU A 11 4.47 14.44 15.35
CA LEU A 11 5.44 14.23 14.27
C LEU A 11 5.33 15.29 13.18
N ASP A 12 4.13 15.73 12.82
CA ASP A 12 3.90 16.79 11.82
C ASP A 12 4.59 18.11 12.17
N LYS A 13 4.76 18.41 13.47
CA LYS A 13 5.50 19.62 13.92
C LYS A 13 7.00 19.55 13.65
N LEU A 14 7.57 18.35 13.56
CA LEU A 14 8.99 18.15 13.28
C LEU A 14 9.30 18.23 11.79
N ARG A 15 8.34 17.97 10.94
CA ARG A 15 8.50 17.92 9.48
C ARG A 15 9.09 19.20 8.88
N PRO A 16 8.57 20.42 9.16
CA PRO A 16 9.15 21.64 8.62
C PRO A 16 10.61 21.84 9.03
N ILE A 17 10.97 21.42 10.25
CA ILE A 17 12.34 21.49 10.75
C ILE A 17 13.25 20.54 9.95
N LEU A 18 12.80 19.31 9.69
CA LEU A 18 13.55 18.33 8.90
C LEU A 18 13.71 18.80 7.44
N GLU A 19 12.66 19.33 6.82
CA GLU A 19 12.70 19.87 5.46
C GLU A 19 13.64 21.07 5.31
N GLN A 20 13.71 21.92 6.33
CA GLN A 20 14.64 23.08 6.35
C GLN A 20 16.08 22.69 6.64
N THR A 21 16.30 21.68 7.51
CA THR A 21 17.63 21.32 7.99
C THR A 21 18.33 20.33 7.05
N LEU A 22 17.57 19.43 6.45
CA LEU A 22 18.07 18.36 5.59
C LEU A 22 17.68 18.64 4.14
N HIS A 23 18.57 19.28 3.39
CA HIS A 23 18.33 19.56 1.96
C HIS A 23 18.00 18.28 1.18
N GLY A 24 16.86 18.28 0.50
CA GLY A 24 16.40 17.14 -0.29
C GLY A 24 15.77 16.00 0.54
N TRP A 25 15.53 16.22 1.83
CA TRP A 25 14.81 15.25 2.64
C TRP A 25 13.35 15.14 2.17
N THR A 26 12.91 13.92 1.99
CA THR A 26 11.50 13.59 1.75
C THR A 26 11.05 12.59 2.82
N PRO A 27 9.80 12.66 3.30
CA PRO A 27 9.31 11.68 4.26
C PRO A 27 9.42 10.27 3.67
N PRO A 28 9.83 9.28 4.49
CA PRO A 28 9.85 7.90 4.05
C PRO A 28 8.44 7.43 3.74
N GLN A 29 8.31 6.66 2.67
CA GLN A 29 7.07 5.97 2.37
C GLN A 29 6.95 4.65 3.14
N ILE A 30 5.74 4.28 3.51
CA ILE A 30 5.44 3.01 4.17
C ILE A 30 4.94 2.03 3.11
N ILE A 31 5.67 0.96 2.90
CA ILE A 31 5.33 -0.09 1.92
C ILE A 31 4.84 -1.34 2.66
N ALA A 32 3.62 -1.77 2.40
CA ALA A 32 3.09 -3.00 2.95
C ALA A 32 3.49 -4.22 2.13
N ILE A 33 4.13 -5.19 2.78
CA ILE A 33 4.54 -6.47 2.20
C ILE A 33 3.79 -7.61 2.91
N GLY A 34 3.21 -8.52 2.15
CA GLY A 34 2.50 -9.68 2.71
C GLY A 34 1.92 -10.54 1.60
N THR A 35 1.43 -11.71 1.99
CA THR A 35 0.70 -12.58 1.09
C THR A 35 -0.64 -11.99 0.68
N GLU A 36 -1.27 -12.56 -0.34
CA GLU A 36 -2.65 -12.24 -0.66
C GLU A 36 -3.54 -12.46 0.57
N SER A 37 -4.56 -11.62 0.74
CA SER A 37 -5.51 -11.66 1.87
C SER A 37 -4.88 -11.56 3.27
N SER A 38 -3.61 -11.18 3.41
CA SER A 38 -2.95 -10.98 4.71
C SER A 38 -3.44 -9.75 5.48
N GLY A 39 -4.23 -8.87 4.85
CA GLY A 39 -4.75 -7.65 5.46
C GLY A 39 -3.88 -6.40 5.25
N LYS A 40 -2.96 -6.38 4.27
CA LYS A 40 -2.10 -5.23 3.95
C LYS A 40 -2.88 -3.92 3.79
N SER A 41 -3.84 -3.91 2.86
CA SER A 41 -4.67 -2.74 2.56
C SER A 41 -5.45 -2.28 3.80
N THR A 42 -5.98 -3.22 4.60
CA THR A 42 -6.67 -2.90 5.86
C THR A 42 -5.76 -2.22 6.88
N VAL A 43 -4.51 -2.66 6.99
CA VAL A 43 -3.52 -2.03 7.88
C VAL A 43 -3.19 -0.61 7.41
N LEU A 44 -2.96 -0.44 6.11
CA LEU A 44 -2.69 0.87 5.53
C LEU A 44 -3.88 1.83 5.68
N GLU A 45 -5.13 1.35 5.52
CA GLU A 45 -6.34 2.15 5.77
C GLU A 45 -6.45 2.60 7.24
N ARG A 46 -6.03 1.75 8.18
CA ARG A 46 -5.97 2.14 9.60
C ARG A 46 -4.94 3.23 9.86
N LEU A 47 -3.78 3.17 9.19
CA LEU A 47 -2.76 4.24 9.26
C LEU A 47 -3.25 5.52 8.57
N ALA A 48 -3.93 5.39 7.43
CA ALA A 48 -4.54 6.51 6.71
C ALA A 48 -5.72 7.14 7.45
N MET A 49 -6.34 6.41 8.39
CA MET A 49 -7.59 6.76 9.09
C MET A 49 -8.79 6.93 8.14
N MET A 50 -8.75 6.29 6.97
CA MET A 50 -9.79 6.33 5.95
C MET A 50 -9.76 5.10 5.04
N SER A 51 -10.90 4.75 4.44
CA SER A 51 -11.01 3.66 3.45
C SER A 51 -10.69 4.16 2.06
N ILE A 52 -9.65 3.60 1.43
CA ILE A 52 -9.12 4.11 0.16
C ILE A 52 -8.86 2.97 -0.83
N PHE A 53 -8.46 1.79 -0.34
CA PHE A 53 -7.97 0.72 -1.20
C PHE A 53 -9.10 -0.16 -1.76
N PRO A 54 -8.87 -0.79 -2.93
CA PRO A 54 -9.82 -1.70 -3.53
C PRO A 54 -10.23 -2.82 -2.58
N ARG A 55 -11.47 -3.28 -2.70
CA ARG A 55 -12.03 -4.40 -1.92
C ARG A 55 -12.62 -5.44 -2.86
N SER A 56 -12.20 -6.69 -2.73
CA SER A 56 -12.67 -7.82 -3.51
C SER A 56 -12.51 -9.10 -2.69
N GLU A 57 -13.24 -10.15 -3.05
CA GLU A 57 -13.08 -11.49 -2.47
C GLU A 57 -11.80 -12.18 -2.94
N ASN A 58 -11.28 -11.79 -4.12
CA ASN A 58 -10.03 -12.29 -4.71
C ASN A 58 -8.90 -11.27 -4.56
N MET A 59 -7.81 -11.42 -5.35
CA MET A 59 -6.71 -10.45 -5.39
C MET A 59 -7.24 -9.02 -5.61
N CYS A 60 -7.19 -8.21 -4.56
CA CYS A 60 -7.73 -6.85 -4.57
C CYS A 60 -6.80 -5.88 -5.29
N THR A 61 -5.52 -5.85 -4.91
CA THR A 61 -4.51 -4.93 -5.44
C THR A 61 -3.69 -5.64 -6.52
N ARG A 62 -3.73 -5.14 -7.76
CA ARG A 62 -3.10 -5.76 -8.93
C ARG A 62 -2.00 -4.92 -9.57
N LEU A 63 -1.79 -3.73 -9.06
CA LEU A 63 -0.71 -2.82 -9.41
C LEU A 63 -0.39 -1.94 -8.19
N PRO A 64 0.78 -1.30 -8.11
CA PRO A 64 1.11 -0.44 -6.97
C PRO A 64 0.16 0.74 -6.86
N ILE A 65 -0.36 0.98 -5.65
CA ILE A 65 -1.21 2.13 -5.33
C ILE A 65 -0.48 2.99 -4.30
N HIS A 66 -0.13 4.21 -4.69
CA HIS A 66 0.50 5.19 -3.83
C HIS A 66 -0.54 6.14 -3.25
N VAL A 67 -0.46 6.43 -1.96
CA VAL A 67 -1.35 7.37 -1.29
C VAL A 67 -0.52 8.42 -0.60
N HIS A 68 -0.67 9.66 -1.03
CA HIS A 68 0.00 10.84 -0.50
C HIS A 68 -0.96 11.60 0.40
N LEU A 69 -0.84 11.41 1.71
CA LEU A 69 -1.66 12.09 2.70
C LEU A 69 -0.95 13.34 3.21
N ARG A 70 -1.64 14.47 3.17
CA ARG A 70 -1.11 15.76 3.64
C ARG A 70 -2.16 16.45 4.52
N ARG A 71 -1.76 16.80 5.74
CA ARG A 71 -2.62 17.57 6.63
C ARG A 71 -2.60 19.03 6.21
N THR A 72 -3.78 19.57 5.91
CA THR A 72 -3.96 20.99 5.59
C THR A 72 -5.20 21.52 6.29
N PRO A 73 -5.19 22.80 6.74
CA PRO A 73 -6.37 23.40 7.37
C PRO A 73 -7.53 23.57 6.40
N VAL A 74 -7.24 23.68 5.10
CA VAL A 74 -8.25 23.79 4.04
C VAL A 74 -8.25 22.50 3.25
N PRO A 75 -9.33 21.71 3.29
CA PRO A 75 -9.46 20.50 2.50
C PRO A 75 -9.43 20.80 1.00
N CYS A 76 -8.69 19.99 0.24
CA CYS A 76 -8.73 20.02 -1.22
C CYS A 76 -9.44 18.75 -1.73
N MET A 77 -10.07 18.85 -2.89
CA MET A 77 -10.63 17.65 -3.54
C MET A 77 -9.52 16.63 -3.80
N PRO A 78 -9.70 15.37 -3.37
CA PRO A 78 -8.75 14.31 -3.66
C PRO A 78 -8.56 14.13 -5.16
N ARG A 79 -7.32 13.88 -5.55
CA ARG A 79 -6.91 13.73 -6.94
C ARG A 79 -6.33 12.34 -7.17
N LEU A 80 -6.82 11.66 -8.22
CA LEU A 80 -6.30 10.40 -8.69
C LEU A 80 -5.49 10.62 -9.96
N VAL A 81 -4.29 10.05 -10.01
CA VAL A 81 -3.38 10.14 -11.14
C VAL A 81 -2.93 8.74 -11.52
N VAL A 82 -2.96 8.43 -12.80
CA VAL A 82 -2.42 7.19 -13.37
C VAL A 82 -1.13 7.53 -14.10
N THR A 83 -0.02 6.98 -13.63
CA THR A 83 1.32 7.29 -14.16
C THR A 83 1.97 6.03 -14.71
N ASN A 84 2.46 6.10 -15.95
CA ASN A 84 3.30 5.07 -16.53
C ASN A 84 4.74 5.24 -16.02
N THR A 85 5.25 4.25 -15.29
CA THR A 85 6.55 4.33 -14.62
C THR A 85 7.73 4.27 -15.59
N ARG A 86 7.57 3.66 -16.77
CA ARG A 86 8.63 3.56 -17.78
C ARG A 86 8.78 4.85 -18.58
N THR A 87 7.67 5.42 -19.02
CA THR A 87 7.68 6.66 -19.83
C THR A 87 7.68 7.93 -18.96
N LYS A 88 7.37 7.81 -17.67
CA LYS A 88 7.15 8.93 -16.74
C LYS A 88 6.01 9.86 -17.13
N MET A 89 5.10 9.40 -17.98
CA MET A 89 3.95 10.17 -18.46
C MET A 89 2.73 9.91 -17.60
N VAL A 90 2.00 10.99 -17.30
CA VAL A 90 0.65 10.91 -16.73
C VAL A 90 -0.30 10.47 -17.84
N GLU A 91 -0.96 9.34 -17.67
CA GLU A 91 -1.94 8.81 -18.63
C GLU A 91 -3.35 9.34 -18.37
N LYS A 92 -3.67 9.57 -17.11
CA LYS A 92 -4.99 10.05 -16.68
C LYS A 92 -4.88 10.79 -15.36
N GLU A 93 -5.66 11.84 -15.19
CA GLU A 93 -5.75 12.61 -13.96
C GLU A 93 -7.17 13.16 -13.79
N TYR A 94 -7.75 13.00 -12.60
CA TYR A 94 -9.06 13.54 -12.28
C TYR A 94 -9.30 13.66 -10.76
N PHE A 95 -10.31 14.42 -10.38
CA PHE A 95 -10.73 14.55 -8.99
C PHE A 95 -11.75 13.48 -8.63
N ILE A 96 -11.67 12.98 -7.40
CA ILE A 96 -12.55 11.94 -6.87
C ILE A 96 -13.28 12.43 -5.61
N SER A 97 -14.38 11.77 -5.25
CA SER A 97 -15.03 12.00 -3.97
C SER A 97 -14.33 11.23 -2.85
N VAL A 98 -14.22 11.82 -1.67
CA VAL A 98 -13.66 11.14 -0.49
C VAL A 98 -14.50 9.92 -0.11
N ASP A 99 -15.83 10.03 -0.23
CA ASP A 99 -16.78 8.98 0.17
C ASP A 99 -16.74 7.76 -0.76
N SER A 100 -16.38 7.96 -2.03
CA SER A 100 -16.30 6.91 -3.06
C SER A 100 -14.88 6.52 -3.44
N GLY A 101 -13.87 7.07 -2.77
CA GLY A 101 -12.46 6.94 -3.18
C GLY A 101 -12.00 5.50 -3.42
N HIS A 102 -12.43 4.54 -2.61
CA HIS A 102 -12.10 3.12 -2.81
C HIS A 102 -12.78 2.54 -4.07
N VAL A 103 -13.98 3.02 -4.43
CA VAL A 103 -14.69 2.60 -5.66
C VAL A 103 -13.98 3.16 -6.88
N ASP A 104 -13.59 4.44 -6.85
CA ASP A 104 -12.87 5.09 -7.94
C ASP A 104 -11.52 4.43 -8.21
N VAL A 105 -10.77 4.09 -7.14
CA VAL A 105 -9.50 3.36 -7.26
C VAL A 105 -9.70 1.97 -7.86
N GLN A 106 -10.72 1.24 -7.40
CA GLN A 106 -11.05 -0.08 -7.94
C GLN A 106 -11.41 -0.01 -9.42
N GLN A 107 -12.25 0.95 -9.80
CA GLN A 107 -12.67 1.14 -11.18
C GLN A 107 -11.47 1.48 -12.08
N GLU A 108 -10.63 2.44 -11.66
CA GLU A 108 -9.46 2.83 -12.43
C GLU A 108 -8.44 1.69 -12.56
N MET A 109 -8.22 0.93 -11.49
CA MET A 109 -7.36 -0.25 -11.53
C MET A 109 -7.88 -1.27 -12.57
N ASN A 110 -9.20 -1.51 -12.59
CA ASN A 110 -9.80 -2.42 -13.57
C ASN A 110 -9.67 -1.90 -15.01
N GLU A 111 -9.79 -0.59 -15.23
CA GLU A 111 -9.58 0.03 -16.55
C GLU A 111 -8.12 -0.10 -17.02
N VAL A 112 -7.16 0.12 -16.13
CA VAL A 112 -5.75 -0.10 -16.41
C VAL A 112 -5.48 -1.56 -16.77
N LEU A 113 -5.98 -2.51 -15.96
CA LEU A 113 -5.83 -3.94 -16.22
C LEU A 113 -6.37 -4.33 -17.60
N LYS A 114 -7.59 -3.91 -17.95
CA LYS A 114 -8.19 -4.16 -19.26
C LYS A 114 -7.34 -3.61 -20.40
N ARG A 115 -6.79 -2.41 -20.22
CA ARG A 115 -5.94 -1.75 -21.24
C ARG A 115 -4.64 -2.50 -21.50
N TYR A 116 -4.00 -3.00 -20.45
CA TYR A 116 -2.68 -3.64 -20.53
C TYR A 116 -2.74 -5.16 -20.69
N ASN A 117 -3.86 -5.82 -20.36
CA ASN A 117 -4.04 -7.27 -20.40
C ASN A 117 -5.10 -7.72 -21.44
N ASN A 118 -5.13 -7.09 -22.61
CA ASN A 118 -6.00 -7.48 -23.73
C ASN A 118 -7.49 -7.61 -23.35
N GLY A 119 -7.97 -6.72 -22.47
CA GLY A 119 -9.37 -6.70 -22.00
C GLY A 119 -9.65 -7.50 -20.74
N TYR A 120 -8.69 -8.23 -20.20
CA TYR A 120 -8.86 -9.00 -18.96
C TYR A 120 -8.49 -8.23 -17.72
N VAL A 121 -9.19 -8.48 -16.60
CA VAL A 121 -8.90 -7.91 -15.26
C VAL A 121 -8.13 -8.89 -14.37
N THR A 122 -7.27 -9.70 -14.97
CA THR A 122 -6.41 -10.70 -14.31
C THR A 122 -4.95 -10.31 -14.37
N GLY A 123 -4.10 -10.96 -13.63
CA GLY A 123 -2.66 -10.66 -13.60
C GLY A 123 -2.29 -9.43 -12.79
N VAL A 124 -1.06 -8.98 -12.93
CA VAL A 124 -0.51 -7.76 -12.30
C VAL A 124 0.18 -6.89 -13.36
N ILE A 125 0.22 -5.58 -13.09
CA ILE A 125 0.87 -4.57 -13.95
C ILE A 125 2.05 -3.96 -13.20
N ASP A 126 3.22 -3.91 -13.82
CA ASP A 126 4.47 -3.44 -13.24
C ASP A 126 4.91 -2.05 -13.72
N ASN A 127 4.35 -1.59 -14.82
CA ASN A 127 4.74 -0.34 -15.48
C ASN A 127 3.73 0.80 -15.30
N VAL A 128 2.70 0.61 -14.50
CA VAL A 128 1.70 1.63 -14.16
C VAL A 128 1.50 1.67 -12.66
N ILE A 129 1.38 2.87 -12.11
CA ILE A 129 0.99 3.12 -10.72
C ILE A 129 -0.25 4.00 -10.67
N ILE A 130 -1.07 3.81 -9.67
CA ILE A 130 -2.15 4.74 -9.31
C ILE A 130 -1.66 5.55 -8.11
N GLU A 131 -1.75 6.87 -8.22
CA GLU A 131 -1.35 7.81 -7.18
C GLU A 131 -2.58 8.58 -6.69
N LEU A 132 -2.78 8.60 -5.38
CA LEU A 132 -3.84 9.35 -4.72
C LEU A 132 -3.24 10.48 -3.89
N PHE A 133 -3.66 11.70 -4.17
CA PHE A 133 -3.27 12.89 -3.42
C PHE A 133 -4.48 13.36 -2.58
N ILE A 134 -4.37 13.24 -1.26
CA ILE A 134 -5.43 13.57 -0.31
C ILE A 134 -4.91 14.61 0.67
N SER A 135 -5.58 15.76 0.71
CA SER A 135 -5.26 16.87 1.59
C SER A 135 -6.47 17.25 2.43
N ASN A 136 -6.37 17.03 3.75
CA ASN A 136 -7.46 17.28 4.69
C ASN A 136 -6.90 17.55 6.10
N ALA A 137 -7.69 18.15 6.97
CA ALA A 137 -7.33 18.44 8.37
C ALA A 137 -7.21 17.16 9.22
N ASP A 138 -7.95 16.10 8.88
CA ASP A 138 -8.09 14.89 9.68
C ASP A 138 -7.13 13.76 9.25
N VAL A 139 -6.41 13.90 8.14
CA VAL A 139 -5.44 12.88 7.68
C VAL A 139 -4.05 13.11 8.26
N PRO A 140 -3.26 12.07 8.48
CA PRO A 140 -1.84 12.20 8.84
C PRO A 140 -1.00 12.66 7.62
N CYS A 141 0.21 13.17 7.87
CA CYS A 141 1.20 13.42 6.80
C CYS A 141 2.01 12.14 6.56
N LEU A 142 1.54 11.28 5.67
CA LEU A 142 2.16 9.99 5.34
C LEU A 142 2.13 9.72 3.85
N ASP A 143 3.14 9.00 3.37
CA ASP A 143 3.15 8.36 2.06
C ASP A 143 3.03 6.84 2.26
N LEU A 144 1.98 6.25 1.71
CA LEU A 144 1.65 4.84 1.85
C LEU A 144 1.69 4.17 0.48
N VAL A 145 2.14 2.92 0.44
CA VAL A 145 2.15 2.13 -0.79
C VAL A 145 1.53 0.77 -0.53
N ASP A 146 0.42 0.49 -1.20
CA ASP A 146 -0.18 -0.83 -1.24
C ASP A 146 0.31 -1.59 -2.47
N MET A 147 0.96 -2.72 -2.21
CA MET A 147 1.54 -3.59 -3.23
C MET A 147 0.65 -4.82 -3.46
N PRO A 148 0.63 -5.37 -4.68
CA PRO A 148 0.03 -6.68 -4.91
C PRO A 148 0.54 -7.72 -3.93
N GLY A 149 -0.36 -8.53 -3.39
CA GLY A 149 0.00 -9.58 -2.45
C GLY A 149 0.82 -10.70 -3.10
N LEU A 150 1.78 -11.25 -2.38
CA LEU A 150 2.50 -12.44 -2.82
C LEU A 150 1.56 -13.64 -2.88
N ILE A 151 1.57 -14.36 -3.98
CA ILE A 151 0.67 -15.48 -4.26
C ILE A 151 1.36 -16.80 -3.95
N GLN A 152 0.73 -17.63 -3.10
CA GLN A 152 1.18 -19.00 -2.84
C GLN A 152 0.60 -19.97 -3.88
N ASN A 153 -0.70 -19.87 -4.12
CA ASN A 153 -1.42 -20.69 -5.08
C ASN A 153 -2.18 -19.77 -6.04
N ALA A 154 -1.93 -19.92 -7.35
CA ALA A 154 -2.67 -19.20 -8.36
C ALA A 154 -4.12 -19.74 -8.42
N ALA A 155 -5.09 -18.85 -8.63
CA ALA A 155 -6.46 -19.26 -8.95
C ALA A 155 -6.54 -19.73 -10.42
N ASP A 156 -7.54 -20.57 -10.74
CA ASP A 156 -7.68 -21.18 -12.07
C ASP A 156 -7.82 -20.15 -13.21
N ASN A 157 -8.32 -18.96 -12.91
CA ASN A 157 -8.51 -17.86 -13.87
C ASN A 157 -7.34 -16.88 -13.95
N GLU A 158 -6.25 -17.12 -13.21
CA GLU A 158 -5.05 -16.27 -13.23
C GLU A 158 -4.01 -16.79 -14.24
N PRO A 159 -3.15 -15.90 -14.78
CA PRO A 159 -2.03 -16.32 -15.62
C PRO A 159 -1.09 -17.27 -14.89
N GLU A 160 -0.53 -18.27 -15.57
CA GLU A 160 0.41 -19.24 -14.99
C GLU A 160 1.60 -18.59 -14.31
N ASN A 161 2.06 -17.45 -14.83
CA ASN A 161 3.20 -16.72 -14.32
C ASN A 161 2.87 -15.74 -13.18
N ILE A 162 1.63 -15.69 -12.69
CA ILE A 162 1.19 -14.67 -11.70
C ILE A 162 2.06 -14.65 -10.43
N LYS A 163 2.50 -15.82 -9.94
CA LYS A 163 3.39 -15.91 -8.77
C LYS A 163 4.74 -15.23 -9.01
N SER A 164 5.36 -15.54 -10.14
CA SER A 164 6.67 -14.94 -10.50
C SER A 164 6.52 -13.46 -10.83
N ALA A 165 5.45 -13.07 -11.51
CA ALA A 165 5.18 -11.67 -11.86
C ALA A 165 4.99 -10.81 -10.62
N THR A 166 4.17 -11.26 -9.65
CA THR A 166 3.94 -10.56 -8.39
C THR A 166 5.24 -10.44 -7.56
N ARG A 167 6.01 -11.52 -7.48
CA ARG A 167 7.30 -11.52 -6.79
C ARG A 167 8.29 -10.55 -7.44
N THR A 168 8.41 -10.60 -8.77
CA THR A 168 9.31 -9.73 -9.54
C THR A 168 8.93 -8.27 -9.38
N LEU A 169 7.64 -7.94 -9.47
CA LEU A 169 7.14 -6.59 -9.25
C LEU A 169 7.56 -6.06 -7.88
N LEU A 170 7.34 -6.85 -6.83
CA LEU A 170 7.70 -6.46 -5.47
C LEU A 170 9.22 -6.31 -5.29
N LEU A 171 10.03 -7.22 -5.84
CA LEU A 171 11.49 -7.13 -5.77
C LEU A 171 12.03 -5.88 -6.46
N ASN A 172 11.55 -5.59 -7.68
CA ASN A 172 11.93 -4.39 -8.42
C ASN A 172 11.56 -3.13 -7.64
N TYR A 173 10.38 -3.14 -7.01
CA TYR A 173 9.92 -2.01 -6.21
C TYR A 173 10.80 -1.80 -4.95
N ILE A 174 11.14 -2.88 -4.24
CA ILE A 174 12.06 -2.84 -3.11
C ILE A 174 13.41 -2.27 -3.52
N ASP A 175 14.00 -2.79 -4.60
CA ASP A 175 15.33 -2.37 -5.06
C ASP A 175 15.33 -0.87 -5.48
N MET A 176 14.22 -0.36 -6.02
CA MET A 176 14.06 1.04 -6.43
C MET A 176 13.94 2.00 -5.23
N TYR A 177 13.30 1.56 -4.14
CA TYR A 177 12.93 2.44 -3.01
C TYR A 177 13.58 2.06 -1.68
N LYS A 178 14.57 1.17 -1.67
CA LYS A 178 15.18 0.58 -0.46
C LYS A 178 15.57 1.61 0.59
N ASP A 179 16.21 2.68 0.18
CA ASP A 179 16.79 3.68 1.09
C ASP A 179 15.80 4.77 1.55
N ARG A 180 14.58 4.75 1.01
CA ARG A 180 13.54 5.76 1.28
C ARG A 180 12.26 5.17 1.86
N SER A 181 12.27 3.90 2.22
CA SER A 181 11.05 3.20 2.60
C SER A 181 11.16 2.52 3.95
N ILE A 182 10.05 2.55 4.66
CA ILE A 182 9.80 1.72 5.83
C ILE A 182 8.94 0.55 5.37
N TYR A 183 9.40 -0.67 5.60
CA TYR A 183 8.68 -1.86 5.18
C TYR A 183 7.81 -2.40 6.31
N LEU A 184 6.54 -2.60 6.02
CA LEU A 184 5.56 -3.15 6.95
C LEU A 184 5.19 -4.57 6.49
N GLY A 185 5.77 -5.57 7.19
CA GLY A 185 5.44 -6.98 6.93
C GLY A 185 4.11 -7.36 7.57
N VAL A 186 3.11 -7.69 6.77
CA VAL A 186 1.78 -8.08 7.23
C VAL A 186 1.60 -9.59 7.05
N ILE A 187 1.52 -10.31 8.18
CA ILE A 187 1.48 -11.77 8.22
C ILE A 187 0.23 -12.20 9.01
N PRO A 188 -0.60 -13.08 8.45
CA PRO A 188 -1.78 -13.57 9.16
C PRO A 188 -1.41 -14.27 10.49
N ALA A 189 -2.15 -14.03 11.57
CA ALA A 189 -1.83 -14.55 12.92
C ALA A 189 -1.96 -16.05 12.95
N GLY A 190 -2.26 -16.86 12.31
CA GLY A 190 -2.24 -18.34 12.35
C GLY A 190 -1.10 -18.95 11.54
N THR A 191 -0.35 -18.12 10.82
CA THR A 191 0.71 -18.58 9.92
C THR A 191 2.03 -18.62 10.64
N SER A 192 2.77 -19.74 10.49
CA SER A 192 4.14 -19.80 10.95
C SER A 192 5.03 -18.83 10.18
N LEU A 193 5.79 -18.01 10.90
CA LEU A 193 6.74 -17.08 10.28
C LEU A 193 7.74 -17.77 9.34
N ARG A 194 8.11 -19.03 9.66
CA ARG A 194 9.09 -19.78 8.85
C ARG A 194 8.52 -20.24 7.50
N SER A 195 7.21 -20.41 7.40
CA SER A 195 6.54 -20.87 6.18
C SER A 195 5.95 -19.73 5.34
N ASP A 196 5.99 -18.49 5.86
CA ASP A 196 5.44 -17.33 5.14
C ASP A 196 6.43 -16.84 4.07
N ILE A 197 5.94 -16.73 2.82
CA ILE A 197 6.78 -16.33 1.68
C ILE A 197 7.16 -14.84 1.73
N ALA A 198 6.34 -14.00 2.33
CA ALA A 198 6.67 -12.59 2.50
C ALA A 198 7.79 -12.42 3.52
N PHE A 199 7.76 -13.20 4.61
CA PHE A 199 8.83 -13.22 5.60
C PHE A 199 10.15 -13.74 5.02
N SER A 200 10.10 -14.78 4.18
CA SER A 200 11.26 -15.30 3.48
C SER A 200 11.90 -14.24 2.57
N LEU A 201 11.08 -13.49 1.83
CA LEU A 201 11.54 -12.41 0.97
C LEU A 201 12.16 -11.25 1.76
N ILE A 202 11.55 -10.87 2.88
CA ILE A 202 12.06 -9.85 3.79
C ILE A 202 13.47 -10.20 4.28
N LYS A 203 13.69 -11.47 4.66
CA LYS A 203 15.01 -11.97 5.06
C LYS A 203 16.01 -11.99 3.90
N GLU A 204 15.59 -12.48 2.74
CA GLU A 204 16.43 -12.53 1.53
C GLU A 204 16.98 -11.15 1.16
N LYS A 205 16.15 -10.12 1.27
CA LYS A 205 16.52 -8.73 0.97
C LYS A 205 17.16 -7.98 2.15
N ASN A 206 17.28 -8.62 3.31
CA ASN A 206 17.79 -8.01 4.54
C ASN A 206 17.11 -6.67 4.86
N LEU A 207 15.77 -6.64 4.77
CA LEU A 207 15.00 -5.45 5.02
C LEU A 207 14.81 -5.23 6.52
N GLN A 208 15.00 -3.99 6.98
CA GLN A 208 14.56 -3.60 8.31
C GLN A 208 13.04 -3.41 8.31
N VAL A 209 12.32 -4.29 8.98
CA VAL A 209 10.87 -4.36 8.90
C VAL A 209 10.23 -4.31 10.28
N CYS A 210 9.19 -3.48 10.41
CA CYS A 210 8.23 -3.63 11.49
C CYS A 210 7.27 -4.79 11.16
N HIS A 211 7.21 -5.82 11.98
CA HIS A 211 6.27 -6.93 11.81
C HIS A 211 4.92 -6.55 12.40
N LEU A 212 3.89 -6.70 11.59
CA LEU A 212 2.52 -6.62 12.04
C LEU A 212 1.84 -7.97 11.82
N MET A 213 1.39 -8.61 12.90
CA MET A 213 0.56 -9.82 12.82
C MET A 213 -0.90 -9.40 12.91
N CYS A 214 -1.69 -9.68 11.88
CA CYS A 214 -3.14 -9.52 11.92
C CYS A 214 -3.79 -10.81 12.38
N THR A 215 -4.56 -10.76 13.47
CA THR A 215 -5.47 -11.85 13.83
C THR A 215 -6.77 -11.69 13.04
N TYR A 216 -7.03 -12.60 12.14
CA TYR A 216 -8.32 -12.72 11.47
C TYR A 216 -9.14 -13.76 12.24
N THR A 217 -10.10 -13.32 13.04
CA THR A 217 -11.18 -14.20 13.51
C THR A 217 -12.42 -13.88 12.67
N PRO A 218 -13.00 -14.85 11.94
CA PRO A 218 -14.13 -14.60 11.03
C PRO A 218 -15.42 -14.12 11.72
N PHE A 219 -15.43 -13.99 13.04
CA PHE A 219 -16.64 -13.68 13.83
C PHE A 219 -16.64 -12.33 14.56
N THR A 220 -15.57 -11.54 14.52
CA THR A 220 -15.58 -10.21 15.17
C THR A 220 -14.77 -9.19 14.37
N LEU A 221 -15.46 -8.43 13.52
CA LEU A 221 -14.92 -7.25 12.80
C LEU A 221 -14.42 -6.12 13.74
N THR A 222 -14.44 -6.31 15.06
CA THR A 222 -14.20 -5.24 16.03
C THR A 222 -12.87 -5.31 16.78
N GLN A 223 -12.08 -6.39 16.66
CA GLN A 223 -10.79 -6.48 17.37
C GLN A 223 -9.71 -7.13 16.53
N CYS A 224 -9.09 -6.35 15.64
CA CYS A 224 -7.76 -6.69 15.15
C CYS A 224 -6.75 -6.36 16.25
N HIS A 225 -6.18 -7.38 16.89
CA HIS A 225 -5.03 -7.19 17.78
C HIS A 225 -3.76 -7.14 16.93
N TYR A 226 -3.20 -5.94 16.79
CA TYR A 226 -1.93 -5.73 16.14
C TYR A 226 -0.80 -5.92 17.18
N ARG A 227 0.14 -6.79 16.90
CA ARG A 227 1.37 -6.91 17.67
C ARG A 227 2.53 -6.41 16.80
N ILE A 228 3.03 -5.24 17.11
CA ILE A 228 4.23 -4.69 16.47
C ILE A 228 5.44 -5.36 17.14
N ARG A 229 6.26 -6.05 16.36
CA ARG A 229 7.53 -6.57 16.80
C ARG A 229 8.62 -5.98 15.91
N LEU A 230 9.48 -5.19 16.49
CA LEU A 230 10.71 -4.74 15.83
C LEU A 230 11.68 -5.90 15.81
N LEU A 231 12.20 -6.25 14.64
CA LEU A 231 13.37 -7.11 14.54
C LEU A 231 14.59 -6.22 14.65
N GLY A 232 15.34 -6.37 15.76
CA GLY A 232 16.68 -5.84 15.91
C GLY A 232 17.68 -6.68 15.15
#